data_521692a9b9bcfeea2f3430caeada81ed
#
_entry.id   521692a9b9bcfeea2f3430caeada81ed
#
_cell.length_a   1.000
_cell.length_b   1.000
_cell.length_c   1.000
_cell.angle_alpha   90.00
_cell.angle_beta   90.00
_cell.angle_gamma   90.00
#
_symmetry.space_group_name_H-M   'P 1'
#
loop_
_entity.id
_entity.type
_entity.pdbx_description
1 polymer ?
#
loop_
_entity_poly.entity_id
_entity_poly.type
_entity_poly.pdbx_seq_one_letter_code
_entity_poly.pdbx_strand_id
1 'polypeptide(L)'
;FTGFENQNGVATLSFGFPYREAPKSYIRKLTLAPAVEAFQSLRKGETMLLTWEILENKADDYSDFIRNAWEYSYDTYAPVPVDTPYSIEDMKEVMSRFFVNSLVTGNSLTFNSGIHLRTADCQSNGQAEVGFIGRVLLNAFNAWEYSWQCGREDLKENSMKVFDSYLKNGFTQAGFFKESVNFDRGYEDPVHSIRRQSEGVYAMLHFLAYERENGRRHPEWEQKMKNMLDILLQLQHEDGSFPRKFHDDFTIVDNSGGSTPSATLPLIMGYKYFKDKRYLASAKRTADYLEKVLISKADYFS
;
A
#
# COMPACT_ATOMS: atom_id res chain seq x y z
N PHE A 1 17.29 -19.63 -8.61
CA PHE A 1 15.96 -19.59 -7.99
C PHE A 1 15.83 -20.62 -6.91
N THR A 2 14.89 -20.42 -6.01
CA THR A 2 14.45 -21.41 -5.02
C THR A 2 12.95 -21.66 -5.20
N GLY A 3 12.53 -22.90 -4.98
CA GLY A 3 11.14 -23.30 -5.07
C GLY A 3 10.75 -24.21 -3.93
N PHE A 4 9.48 -24.18 -3.58
CA PHE A 4 8.86 -25.06 -2.63
C PHE A 4 7.63 -25.70 -3.26
N GLU A 5 7.52 -27.02 -3.17
CA GLU A 5 6.36 -27.77 -3.62
C GLU A 5 5.90 -28.73 -2.54
N ASN A 6 4.60 -28.86 -2.38
CA ASN A 6 4.02 -29.91 -1.54
C ASN A 6 3.23 -30.88 -2.44
N GLN A 7 3.80 -32.01 -2.72
CA GLN A 7 3.18 -33.06 -3.54
C GLN A 7 2.79 -34.24 -2.65
N ASN A 8 1.49 -34.46 -2.50
CA ASN A 8 0.93 -35.58 -1.72
C ASN A 8 1.47 -35.67 -0.27
N GLY A 9 1.65 -34.51 0.39
CA GLY A 9 2.17 -34.44 1.75
C GLY A 9 3.70 -34.56 1.88
N VAL A 10 4.41 -34.59 0.75
CA VAL A 10 5.88 -34.54 0.73
C VAL A 10 6.31 -33.12 0.36
N ALA A 11 6.98 -32.45 1.29
CA ALA A 11 7.59 -31.14 1.03
C ALA A 11 8.88 -31.33 0.22
N THR A 12 8.95 -30.67 -0.92
CA THR A 12 10.13 -30.66 -1.79
C THR A 12 10.68 -29.26 -1.89
N LEU A 13 11.94 -29.08 -1.54
CA LEU A 13 12.68 -27.84 -1.78
C LEU A 13 13.49 -28.01 -3.06
N SER A 14 13.39 -27.05 -3.95
CA SER A 14 14.19 -26.99 -5.18
C SER A 14 14.98 -25.69 -5.28
N PHE A 15 16.16 -25.79 -5.83
CA PHE A 15 16.97 -24.61 -6.16
C PHE A 15 17.69 -24.88 -7.48
N GLY A 16 17.88 -23.84 -8.24
CA GLY A 16 18.44 -23.99 -9.57
C GLY A 16 19.10 -22.72 -10.10
N PHE A 17 20.06 -22.97 -10.98
CA PHE A 17 20.73 -21.94 -11.75
C PHE A 17 20.98 -22.46 -13.17
N PRO A 18 20.81 -21.65 -14.21
CA PRO A 18 20.24 -20.31 -14.19
C PRO A 18 18.72 -20.29 -13.90
N TYR A 19 18.13 -19.09 -13.89
CA TYR A 19 16.72 -18.91 -13.58
C TYR A 19 15.82 -19.57 -14.64
N ARG A 20 14.88 -20.35 -14.18
CA ARG A 20 13.80 -20.90 -14.98
C ARG A 20 12.48 -20.79 -14.24
N GLU A 21 11.46 -20.31 -14.92
CA GLU A 21 10.10 -20.28 -14.43
C GLU A 21 9.21 -21.00 -15.45
N ALA A 22 8.72 -22.17 -15.08
CA ALA A 22 7.93 -23.03 -15.95
C ALA A 22 6.71 -23.57 -15.18
N PRO A 23 5.63 -23.99 -15.87
CA PRO A 23 5.45 -23.93 -17.33
C PRO A 23 5.15 -22.55 -17.88
N LYS A 24 4.79 -21.58 -17.04
CA LYS A 24 4.49 -20.20 -17.39
C LYS A 24 4.88 -19.24 -16.29
N SER A 25 5.26 -18.03 -16.67
CA SER A 25 5.54 -16.95 -15.74
C SER A 25 4.27 -16.20 -15.37
N TYR A 26 4.13 -15.86 -14.09
CA TYR A 26 3.12 -14.93 -13.63
C TYR A 26 3.54 -13.48 -13.91
N ILE A 27 2.72 -12.73 -14.63
CA ILE A 27 2.98 -11.32 -14.91
C ILE A 27 2.20 -10.41 -13.94
N ARG A 28 0.87 -10.57 -13.91
CA ARG A 28 -0.03 -9.79 -13.05
C ARG A 28 -1.44 -10.37 -13.08
N LYS A 29 -2.16 -10.30 -11.97
CA LYS A 29 -3.62 -10.56 -11.89
C LYS A 29 -4.08 -11.72 -12.79
N LEU A 30 -3.50 -12.89 -12.60
CA LEU A 30 -3.79 -14.11 -13.38
C LEU A 30 -3.37 -14.05 -14.85
N THR A 31 -2.61 -13.05 -15.26
CA THR A 31 -2.03 -13.01 -16.61
C THR A 31 -0.74 -13.85 -16.61
N LEU A 32 -0.71 -14.86 -17.45
CA LEU A 32 0.45 -15.73 -17.61
C LEU A 32 1.16 -15.43 -18.93
N ALA A 33 2.47 -15.45 -18.91
CA ALA A 33 3.34 -15.40 -20.08
C ALA A 33 3.92 -16.79 -20.39
N PRO A 34 4.57 -16.98 -21.53
CA PRO A 34 5.42 -18.13 -21.76
C PRO A 34 6.47 -18.29 -20.67
N ALA A 35 6.96 -19.52 -20.46
CA ALA A 35 8.03 -19.79 -19.50
C ALA A 35 9.24 -18.89 -19.74
N VAL A 36 9.84 -18.42 -18.64
CA VAL A 36 11.11 -17.69 -18.68
C VAL A 36 12.23 -18.70 -18.49
N GLU A 37 13.15 -18.72 -19.41
CA GLU A 37 14.36 -19.56 -19.35
C GLU A 37 15.59 -18.68 -19.58
N ALA A 38 16.40 -18.51 -18.53
CA ALA A 38 17.65 -17.78 -18.63
C ALA A 38 18.79 -18.80 -18.74
N PHE A 39 19.48 -18.80 -19.86
CA PHE A 39 20.61 -19.70 -20.11
C PHE A 39 21.92 -19.00 -19.80
N GLN A 40 22.84 -19.73 -19.16
CA GLN A 40 24.21 -19.31 -18.99
C GLN A 40 25.04 -19.95 -20.11
N SER A 41 25.61 -19.13 -20.97
CA SER A 41 26.53 -19.62 -22.03
C SER A 41 27.87 -20.00 -21.44
N LEU A 42 28.32 -21.21 -21.74
CA LEU A 42 29.64 -21.69 -21.39
C LEU A 42 30.42 -22.06 -22.66
N ARG A 43 31.66 -21.65 -22.74
CA ARG A 43 32.56 -22.05 -23.81
C ARG A 43 33.14 -23.43 -23.53
N LYS A 44 33.59 -24.11 -24.55
CA LYS A 44 34.28 -25.42 -24.39
C LYS A 44 35.50 -25.30 -23.45
N GLY A 45 35.47 -26.06 -22.37
CA GLY A 45 36.51 -26.04 -21.36
C GLY A 45 36.32 -25.06 -20.21
N GLU A 46 35.29 -24.21 -20.24
CA GLU A 46 34.89 -23.38 -19.10
C GLU A 46 34.17 -24.22 -18.06
N THR A 47 34.46 -23.92 -16.79
CA THR A 47 33.79 -24.55 -15.64
C THR A 47 33.14 -23.46 -14.80
N MET A 48 31.90 -23.68 -14.38
CA MET A 48 31.20 -22.86 -13.42
C MET A 48 31.03 -23.66 -12.13
N LEU A 49 31.45 -23.08 -11.01
CA LEU A 49 31.21 -23.63 -9.69
C LEU A 49 29.99 -22.95 -9.08
N LEU A 50 29.00 -23.73 -8.66
CA LEU A 50 27.85 -23.27 -7.94
C LEU A 50 27.88 -23.82 -6.52
N THR A 51 27.72 -22.96 -5.55
CA THR A 51 27.71 -23.33 -4.13
C THR A 51 26.39 -22.91 -3.52
N TRP A 52 25.77 -23.80 -2.78
CA TRP A 52 24.57 -23.54 -1.99
C TRP A 52 24.86 -23.85 -0.54
N GLU A 53 24.17 -23.14 0.31
CA GLU A 53 24.11 -23.40 1.74
C GLU A 53 22.69 -23.82 2.11
N ILE A 54 22.60 -24.89 2.89
CA ILE A 54 21.35 -25.40 3.44
C ILE A 54 21.39 -25.18 4.94
N LEU A 55 20.50 -24.35 5.45
CA LEU A 55 20.34 -24.14 6.88
C LEU A 55 19.19 -25.00 7.39
N GLU A 56 19.47 -25.85 8.36
CA GLU A 56 18.48 -26.63 9.10
C GLU A 56 18.44 -26.13 10.54
N ASN A 57 17.25 -25.77 11.01
CA ASN A 57 17.03 -25.30 12.37
C ASN A 57 15.68 -25.79 12.89
N LYS A 58 15.55 -25.84 14.23
CA LYS A 58 14.27 -26.09 14.89
C LYS A 58 13.57 -24.76 15.11
N ALA A 59 12.26 -24.74 14.87
CA ALA A 59 11.40 -23.64 15.15
C ALA A 59 10.13 -24.14 15.86
N ASP A 60 9.65 -23.40 16.84
CA ASP A 60 8.46 -23.77 17.60
C ASP A 60 7.19 -23.50 16.79
N ASP A 61 7.23 -22.48 15.94
CA ASP A 61 6.17 -22.12 15.00
C ASP A 61 6.73 -21.44 13.73
N TYR A 62 5.84 -21.05 12.81
CA TYR A 62 6.21 -20.41 11.56
C TYR A 62 6.87 -19.03 11.77
N SER A 63 6.40 -18.26 12.76
CA SER A 63 6.99 -16.94 13.05
C SER A 63 8.41 -17.06 13.58
N ASP A 64 8.65 -18.05 14.43
CA ASP A 64 9.97 -18.40 14.94
C ASP A 64 10.92 -18.86 13.81
N PHE A 65 10.41 -19.70 12.90
CA PHE A 65 11.16 -20.08 11.70
C PHE A 65 11.59 -18.87 10.85
N ILE A 66 10.67 -17.95 10.57
CA ILE A 66 10.96 -16.75 9.77
C ILE A 66 11.98 -15.86 10.48
N ARG A 67 11.81 -15.65 11.80
CA ARG A 67 12.76 -14.86 12.60
C ARG A 67 14.16 -15.45 12.53
N ASN A 68 14.30 -16.75 12.81
CA ASN A 68 15.59 -17.42 12.82
C ASN A 68 16.27 -17.38 11.45
N ALA A 69 15.52 -17.58 10.37
CA ALA A 69 16.04 -17.48 9.00
C ALA A 69 16.49 -16.05 8.67
N TRP A 70 15.77 -15.04 9.15
CA TRP A 70 16.07 -13.63 8.91
C TRP A 70 17.33 -13.19 9.68
N GLU A 71 17.39 -13.52 10.98
CA GLU A 71 18.54 -13.23 11.84
C GLU A 71 19.82 -13.88 11.28
N TYR A 72 19.76 -15.18 10.93
CA TYR A 72 20.88 -15.88 10.32
C TYR A 72 21.34 -15.21 9.01
N SER A 73 20.40 -14.86 8.13
CA SER A 73 20.73 -14.21 6.87
C SER A 73 21.35 -12.84 7.07
N TYR A 74 20.84 -12.05 8.02
CA TYR A 74 21.37 -10.74 8.34
C TYR A 74 22.79 -10.83 8.88
N ASP A 75 23.04 -11.74 9.82
CA ASP A 75 24.35 -11.91 10.46
C ASP A 75 25.38 -12.49 9.48
N THR A 76 24.94 -13.43 8.63
CA THR A 76 25.82 -14.09 7.65
C THR A 76 26.23 -13.15 6.52
N TYR A 77 25.29 -12.42 5.96
CA TYR A 77 25.57 -11.52 4.84
C TYR A 77 26.04 -10.13 5.28
N ALA A 78 25.85 -9.78 6.56
CA ALA A 78 26.30 -8.53 7.16
C ALA A 78 26.13 -7.33 6.18
N PRO A 79 24.91 -7.03 5.74
CA PRO A 79 24.69 -6.05 4.68
C PRO A 79 25.26 -4.70 5.07
N VAL A 80 26.14 -4.19 4.24
CA VAL A 80 26.70 -2.85 4.42
C VAL A 80 25.82 -1.81 3.73
N PRO A 81 25.73 -0.59 4.28
CA PRO A 81 25.05 0.49 3.60
C PRO A 81 25.60 0.71 2.20
N VAL A 82 24.69 0.84 1.23
CA VAL A 82 25.10 1.15 -0.15
C VAL A 82 25.34 2.64 -0.25
N ASP A 83 26.52 3.03 -0.71
CA ASP A 83 26.80 4.42 -1.07
C ASP A 83 25.93 4.79 -2.28
N THR A 84 25.05 5.77 -2.10
CA THR A 84 24.20 6.27 -3.18
C THR A 84 24.80 7.60 -3.71
N PRO A 85 24.73 7.85 -5.04
CA PRO A 85 25.24 9.11 -5.60
C PRO A 85 24.37 10.31 -5.27
N TYR A 86 23.28 10.11 -4.54
CA TYR A 86 22.30 11.14 -4.18
C TYR A 86 22.19 11.27 -2.67
N SER A 87 22.22 12.50 -2.18
CA SER A 87 21.91 12.81 -0.79
C SER A 87 20.39 12.64 -0.52
N ILE A 88 20.03 12.56 0.76
CA ILE A 88 18.61 12.56 1.17
C ILE A 88 17.93 13.87 0.72
N GLU A 89 18.63 14.97 0.76
CA GLU A 89 18.14 16.28 0.34
C GLU A 89 17.88 16.31 -1.17
N ASP A 90 18.76 15.73 -1.99
CA ASP A 90 18.52 15.59 -3.44
C ASP A 90 17.26 14.76 -3.71
N MET A 91 17.08 13.67 -2.99
CA MET A 91 15.90 12.82 -3.13
C MET A 91 14.61 13.56 -2.74
N LYS A 92 14.62 14.30 -1.62
CA LYS A 92 13.48 15.12 -1.20
C LYS A 92 13.15 16.20 -2.22
N GLU A 93 14.16 16.86 -2.81
CA GLU A 93 13.95 17.86 -3.85
C GLU A 93 13.35 17.26 -5.12
N VAL A 94 13.83 16.09 -5.57
CA VAL A 94 13.25 15.38 -6.72
C VAL A 94 11.80 15.00 -6.45
N MET A 95 11.49 14.47 -5.27
CA MET A 95 10.11 14.12 -4.88
C MET A 95 9.21 15.35 -4.79
N SER A 96 9.72 16.47 -4.28
CA SER A 96 8.98 17.73 -4.20
C SER A 96 8.64 18.27 -5.59
N ARG A 97 9.60 18.25 -6.53
CA ARG A 97 9.35 18.62 -7.93
C ARG A 97 8.36 17.68 -8.60
N PHE A 98 8.46 16.38 -8.34
CA PHE A 98 7.49 15.41 -8.85
C PHE A 98 6.08 15.70 -8.33
N PHE A 99 5.93 16.00 -7.04
CA PHE A 99 4.64 16.37 -6.46
C PHE A 99 4.05 17.62 -7.14
N VAL A 100 4.83 18.69 -7.27
CA VAL A 100 4.39 19.94 -7.93
C VAL A 100 3.98 19.67 -9.38
N ASN A 101 4.79 18.90 -10.11
CA ASN A 101 4.51 18.55 -11.51
C ASN A 101 3.32 17.60 -11.69
N SER A 102 2.86 16.95 -10.61
CA SER A 102 1.68 16.09 -10.63
C SER A 102 0.37 16.85 -10.43
N LEU A 103 0.41 18.16 -10.18
CA LEU A 103 -0.81 18.96 -10.12
C LEU A 103 -1.41 19.14 -11.51
N VAL A 104 -2.71 18.97 -11.60
CA VAL A 104 -3.48 19.17 -12.83
C VAL A 104 -4.47 20.32 -12.65
N THR A 105 -4.71 21.07 -13.70
CA THR A 105 -5.64 22.21 -13.72
C THR A 105 -6.89 21.86 -14.51
N GLY A 106 -8.02 22.46 -14.14
CA GLY A 106 -9.28 22.29 -14.87
C GLY A 106 -10.06 21.00 -14.56
N ASN A 107 -9.55 20.13 -13.68
CA ASN A 107 -10.22 18.92 -13.24
C ASN A 107 -10.88 19.10 -11.87
N SER A 108 -11.83 18.22 -11.55
CA SER A 108 -12.51 18.21 -10.24
C SER A 108 -11.57 17.92 -9.07
N LEU A 109 -10.56 17.08 -9.29
CA LEU A 109 -9.45 16.82 -8.37
C LEU A 109 -8.16 17.34 -9.00
N THR A 110 -7.32 17.98 -8.20
CA THR A 110 -6.17 18.75 -8.69
C THR A 110 -4.86 17.98 -8.73
N PHE A 111 -4.89 16.68 -8.56
CA PHE A 111 -3.68 15.86 -8.52
C PHE A 111 -3.80 14.65 -9.44
N ASN A 112 -2.74 14.41 -10.22
CA ASN A 112 -2.59 13.19 -11.00
C ASN A 112 -1.76 12.16 -10.23
N SER A 113 -2.29 10.95 -10.10
CA SER A 113 -1.72 9.88 -9.28
C SER A 113 -0.58 9.10 -9.93
N GLY A 114 -0.24 9.38 -11.17
CA GLY A 114 0.80 8.62 -11.82
C GLY A 114 1.15 9.12 -13.21
N ILE A 115 2.21 8.53 -13.72
CA ILE A 115 2.75 8.81 -15.05
C ILE A 115 2.86 7.52 -15.85
N HIS A 116 2.86 7.64 -17.18
CA HIS A 116 3.16 6.53 -18.05
C HIS A 116 4.67 6.31 -18.13
N LEU A 117 5.14 5.16 -17.61
CA LEU A 117 6.56 4.80 -17.66
C LEU A 117 7.06 4.40 -19.05
N ARG A 118 6.15 4.19 -20.02
CA ARG A 118 6.51 3.83 -21.39
C ARG A 118 7.10 4.97 -22.20
N THR A 119 6.80 6.19 -21.78
CA THR A 119 7.29 7.41 -22.42
C THR A 119 8.28 8.05 -21.47
N ALA A 120 9.44 8.43 -21.94
CA ALA A 120 10.44 9.10 -21.13
C ALA A 120 10.05 10.55 -20.74
N ASP A 121 8.90 11.01 -21.21
CA ASP A 121 8.39 12.38 -21.04
C ASP A 121 7.48 12.58 -19.83
N CYS A 122 7.35 11.57 -18.97
CA CYS A 122 6.55 11.65 -17.74
C CYS A 122 5.10 12.10 -17.94
N GLN A 123 4.46 11.66 -19.02
CA GLN A 123 3.06 12.01 -19.29
C GLN A 123 2.13 11.50 -18.20
N SER A 124 1.15 12.34 -17.84
CA SER A 124 0.07 11.99 -16.92
C SER A 124 -0.68 10.74 -17.38
N ASN A 125 -1.04 9.86 -16.44
CA ASN A 125 -1.93 8.74 -16.71
C ASN A 125 -3.42 9.12 -16.69
N GLY A 126 -3.75 10.40 -16.50
CA GLY A 126 -5.12 10.92 -16.50
C GLY A 126 -5.97 10.47 -15.30
N GLN A 127 -5.36 10.03 -14.20
CA GLN A 127 -6.08 9.49 -13.05
C GLN A 127 -5.70 10.16 -11.73
N ALA A 128 -6.71 10.32 -10.85
CA ALA A 128 -6.49 10.55 -9.43
C ALA A 128 -6.95 9.32 -8.63
N GLU A 129 -6.09 8.83 -7.73
CA GLU A 129 -6.37 7.68 -6.88
C GLU A 129 -6.08 8.01 -5.41
N VAL A 130 -7.08 7.80 -4.54
CA VAL A 130 -6.97 8.12 -3.10
C VAL A 130 -6.02 7.21 -2.36
N GLY A 131 -5.93 5.97 -2.78
CA GLY A 131 -5.10 4.94 -2.15
C GLY A 131 -4.36 4.07 -3.16
N PHE A 132 -3.75 2.98 -2.68
CA PHE A 132 -2.95 2.04 -3.46
C PHE A 132 -1.71 2.72 -4.06
N ILE A 133 -1.57 2.79 -5.36
CA ILE A 133 -0.39 3.36 -6.02
C ILE A 133 -0.41 4.90 -5.95
N GLY A 134 -1.57 5.50 -6.17
CA GLY A 134 -1.70 6.95 -6.31
C GLY A 134 -1.52 7.75 -5.03
N ARG A 135 -2.09 7.28 -3.94
CA ARG A 135 -1.99 7.85 -2.57
C ARG A 135 -1.99 9.37 -2.51
N VAL A 136 -2.90 10.00 -3.25
CA VAL A 136 -2.94 11.46 -3.45
C VAL A 136 -2.87 12.24 -2.14
N LEU A 137 -3.72 11.89 -1.17
CA LEU A 137 -3.78 12.60 0.11
C LEU A 137 -2.53 12.39 0.98
N LEU A 138 -1.91 11.21 0.89
CA LEU A 138 -0.65 10.96 1.61
C LEU A 138 0.51 11.75 0.98
N ASN A 139 0.56 11.84 -0.35
CA ASN A 139 1.56 12.65 -1.04
C ASN A 139 1.39 14.14 -0.70
N ALA A 140 0.13 14.62 -0.66
CA ALA A 140 -0.16 16.00 -0.26
C ALA A 140 0.25 16.27 1.21
N PHE A 141 0.00 15.32 2.11
CA PHE A 141 0.43 15.45 3.51
C PHE A 141 1.95 15.46 3.64
N ASN A 142 2.67 14.56 2.98
CA ASN A 142 4.13 14.53 3.01
C ASN A 142 4.73 15.84 2.49
N ALA A 143 4.19 16.39 1.39
CA ALA A 143 4.62 17.67 0.87
C ALA A 143 4.29 18.83 1.83
N TRP A 144 3.12 18.80 2.47
CA TRP A 144 2.71 19.75 3.50
C TRP A 144 3.66 19.74 4.69
N GLU A 145 3.92 18.58 5.28
CA GLU A 145 4.83 18.44 6.41
C GLU A 145 6.25 18.91 6.07
N TYR A 146 6.77 18.45 4.94
CA TYR A 146 8.10 18.85 4.49
C TYR A 146 8.21 20.36 4.21
N SER A 147 7.14 20.99 3.70
CA SER A 147 7.12 22.42 3.45
C SER A 147 7.40 23.28 4.69
N TRP A 148 6.91 22.85 5.85
CA TRP A 148 7.17 23.51 7.14
C TRP A 148 8.60 23.34 7.59
N GLN A 149 9.23 22.21 7.29
CA GLN A 149 10.61 21.91 7.64
C GLN A 149 11.61 22.75 6.80
N CYS A 150 11.31 22.97 5.53
CA CYS A 150 12.23 23.64 4.60
C CYS A 150 11.79 25.04 4.16
N GLY A 151 10.65 25.56 4.67
CA GLY A 151 10.15 26.89 4.32
C GLY A 151 9.63 27.05 2.88
N ARG A 152 9.18 25.94 2.24
CA ARG A 152 8.69 25.92 0.85
C ARG A 152 7.21 26.29 0.77
N GLU A 153 6.89 27.56 0.53
CA GLU A 153 5.50 28.02 0.42
C GLU A 153 4.76 27.40 -0.79
N ASP A 154 5.46 27.16 -1.90
CA ASP A 154 4.87 26.47 -3.06
C ASP A 154 4.34 25.08 -2.74
N LEU A 155 5.02 24.30 -1.88
CA LEU A 155 4.54 23.00 -1.43
C LEU A 155 3.32 23.13 -0.51
N LYS A 156 3.28 24.15 0.38
CA LYS A 156 2.11 24.43 1.22
C LYS A 156 0.88 24.75 0.38
N GLU A 157 0.99 25.72 -0.51
CA GLU A 157 -0.10 26.14 -1.37
C GLU A 157 -0.62 24.97 -2.23
N ASN A 158 0.28 24.20 -2.82
CA ASN A 158 -0.09 23.09 -3.67
C ASN A 158 -0.72 21.92 -2.90
N SER A 159 -0.23 21.63 -1.70
CA SER A 159 -0.84 20.63 -0.82
C SER A 159 -2.26 21.04 -0.42
N MET A 160 -2.48 22.31 -0.06
CA MET A 160 -3.81 22.80 0.28
C MET A 160 -4.77 22.75 -0.92
N LYS A 161 -4.32 23.08 -2.13
CA LYS A 161 -5.14 22.91 -3.35
C LYS A 161 -5.60 21.45 -3.52
N VAL A 162 -4.74 20.48 -3.23
CA VAL A 162 -5.11 19.06 -3.27
C VAL A 162 -6.16 18.75 -2.21
N PHE A 163 -5.91 19.13 -0.94
CA PHE A 163 -6.86 18.88 0.15
C PHE A 163 -8.22 19.54 -0.11
N ASP A 164 -8.25 20.80 -0.53
CA ASP A 164 -9.49 21.53 -0.81
C ASP A 164 -10.28 20.90 -1.97
N SER A 165 -9.57 20.45 -3.02
CA SER A 165 -10.22 19.78 -4.15
C SER A 165 -10.87 18.45 -3.72
N TYR A 166 -10.21 17.68 -2.85
CA TYR A 166 -10.77 16.44 -2.31
C TYR A 166 -11.88 16.67 -1.31
N LEU A 167 -11.77 17.67 -0.44
CA LEU A 167 -12.83 18.04 0.48
C LEU A 167 -14.13 18.37 -0.27
N LYS A 168 -14.00 19.10 -1.38
CA LYS A 168 -15.12 19.55 -2.20
C LYS A 168 -15.66 18.45 -3.13
N ASN A 169 -14.79 17.70 -3.80
CA ASN A 169 -15.17 16.84 -4.93
C ASN A 169 -14.78 15.36 -4.75
N GLY A 170 -14.02 15.03 -3.72
CA GLY A 170 -13.40 13.71 -3.54
C GLY A 170 -14.27 12.67 -2.84
N PHE A 171 -15.55 12.97 -2.58
CA PHE A 171 -16.47 12.06 -1.90
C PHE A 171 -17.68 11.72 -2.76
N THR A 172 -18.17 10.48 -2.65
CA THR A 172 -19.45 10.07 -3.20
C THR A 172 -20.61 10.63 -2.35
N GLN A 173 -21.84 10.48 -2.82
CA GLN A 173 -23.03 10.88 -2.04
C GLN A 173 -23.17 10.10 -0.73
N ALA A 174 -22.75 8.83 -0.73
CA ALA A 174 -22.76 7.99 0.47
C ALA A 174 -21.63 8.34 1.47
N GLY A 175 -20.70 9.21 1.08
CA GLY A 175 -19.62 9.70 1.94
C GLY A 175 -18.33 8.91 1.86
N PHE A 176 -18.19 7.97 0.92
CA PHE A 176 -16.93 7.28 0.62
C PHE A 176 -15.98 8.18 -0.17
N PHE A 177 -14.68 7.96 -0.03
CA PHE A 177 -13.74 8.54 -0.97
C PHE A 177 -14.00 8.01 -2.39
N LYS A 178 -13.95 8.88 -3.39
CA LYS A 178 -13.82 8.48 -4.79
C LYS A 178 -12.46 7.84 -4.99
N GLU A 179 -12.44 6.53 -5.18
CA GLU A 179 -11.19 5.77 -5.16
C GLU A 179 -10.30 6.00 -6.36
N SER A 180 -10.93 6.10 -7.53
CA SER A 180 -10.25 6.32 -8.80
C SER A 180 -11.14 7.16 -9.71
N VAL A 181 -10.60 8.29 -10.13
CA VAL A 181 -11.24 9.21 -11.08
C VAL A 181 -10.36 9.30 -12.32
N ASN A 182 -10.91 8.91 -13.47
CA ASN A 182 -10.24 9.07 -14.76
C ASN A 182 -10.72 10.35 -15.43
N PHE A 183 -9.84 11.33 -15.56
CA PHE A 183 -10.17 12.66 -16.09
C PHE A 183 -10.50 12.64 -17.58
N ASP A 184 -9.78 11.82 -18.36
CA ASP A 184 -9.93 11.77 -19.81
C ASP A 184 -11.27 11.15 -20.22
N ARG A 185 -11.75 10.21 -19.40
CA ARG A 185 -12.99 9.48 -19.65
C ARG A 185 -14.18 10.00 -18.87
N GLY A 186 -13.98 10.92 -17.93
CA GLY A 186 -15.01 11.35 -16.99
C GLY A 186 -15.57 10.19 -16.15
N TYR A 187 -14.75 9.17 -15.87
CA TYR A 187 -15.17 7.94 -15.20
C TYR A 187 -14.74 7.94 -13.74
N GLU A 188 -15.66 7.58 -12.87
CA GLU A 188 -15.43 7.31 -11.45
C GLU A 188 -15.69 5.82 -11.19
N ASP A 189 -14.80 5.15 -10.45
CA ASP A 189 -14.99 3.73 -10.12
C ASP A 189 -16.14 3.59 -9.10
N PRO A 190 -17.22 2.87 -9.42
CA PRO A 190 -18.36 2.69 -8.52
C PRO A 190 -18.11 1.61 -7.45
N VAL A 191 -17.01 0.89 -7.52
CA VAL A 191 -16.65 -0.18 -6.59
C VAL A 191 -15.55 0.28 -5.67
N HIS A 192 -15.87 0.30 -4.37
CA HIS A 192 -14.92 0.65 -3.33
C HIS A 192 -14.14 -0.56 -2.83
N SER A 193 -12.95 -0.31 -2.32
CA SER A 193 -12.15 -1.31 -1.62
C SER A 193 -11.78 -0.84 -0.22
N ILE A 194 -11.90 -1.73 0.76
CA ILE A 194 -11.54 -1.41 2.15
C ILE A 194 -10.13 -0.84 2.25
N ARG A 195 -9.20 -1.34 1.44
CA ARG A 195 -7.81 -0.89 1.44
C ARG A 195 -7.68 0.57 1.02
N ARG A 196 -8.29 0.97 -0.11
CA ARG A 196 -8.15 2.34 -0.63
C ARG A 196 -8.86 3.35 0.26
N GLN A 197 -10.05 3.00 0.79
CA GLN A 197 -10.76 3.83 1.76
C GLN A 197 -9.92 4.01 3.03
N SER A 198 -9.35 2.94 3.56
CA SER A 198 -8.49 2.97 4.74
C SER A 198 -7.23 3.81 4.54
N GLU A 199 -6.60 3.74 3.38
CA GLU A 199 -5.40 4.55 3.06
C GLU A 199 -5.72 6.05 2.98
N GLY A 200 -6.90 6.41 2.44
CA GLY A 200 -7.38 7.80 2.44
C GLY A 200 -7.62 8.32 3.87
N VAL A 201 -8.31 7.54 4.72
CA VAL A 201 -8.54 7.88 6.13
C VAL A 201 -7.22 8.01 6.88
N TYR A 202 -6.30 7.07 6.67
CA TYR A 202 -4.96 7.09 7.27
C TYR A 202 -4.21 8.40 6.94
N ALA A 203 -4.16 8.77 5.67
CA ALA A 203 -3.48 9.99 5.23
C ALA A 203 -4.07 11.25 5.89
N MET A 204 -5.41 11.35 5.92
CA MET A 204 -6.07 12.51 6.49
C MET A 204 -5.98 12.57 8.01
N LEU A 205 -5.97 11.46 8.71
CA LEU A 205 -5.74 11.46 10.16
C LEU A 205 -4.31 11.86 10.53
N HIS A 206 -3.32 11.54 9.70
CA HIS A 206 -1.97 12.08 9.85
C HIS A 206 -1.94 13.60 9.70
N PHE A 207 -2.52 14.11 8.63
CA PHE A 207 -2.64 15.55 8.40
C PHE A 207 -3.33 16.26 9.56
N LEU A 208 -4.50 15.77 9.99
CA LEU A 208 -5.26 16.36 11.09
C LEU A 208 -4.54 16.31 12.43
N ALA A 209 -3.80 15.23 12.71
CA ALA A 209 -3.00 15.11 13.91
C ALA A 209 -1.86 16.13 13.91
N TYR A 210 -1.11 16.21 12.81
CA TYR A 210 -0.04 17.18 12.61
C TYR A 210 -0.54 18.63 12.76
N GLU A 211 -1.66 18.95 12.11
CA GLU A 211 -2.26 20.29 12.18
C GLU A 211 -2.69 20.65 13.61
N ARG A 212 -3.30 19.70 14.32
CA ARG A 212 -3.72 19.93 15.71
C ARG A 212 -2.53 20.12 16.66
N GLU A 213 -1.45 19.38 16.48
CA GLU A 213 -0.21 19.54 17.25
C GLU A 213 0.43 20.91 17.01
N ASN A 214 0.22 21.49 15.83
CA ASN A 214 0.65 22.83 15.45
C ASN A 214 -0.41 23.92 15.69
N GLY A 215 -1.46 23.65 16.48
CA GLY A 215 -2.48 24.61 16.87
C GLY A 215 -3.53 24.94 15.78
N ARG A 216 -3.56 24.20 14.68
CA ARG A 216 -4.50 24.41 13.56
C ARG A 216 -5.59 23.36 13.56
N ARG A 217 -6.78 23.72 13.10
CA ARG A 217 -7.95 22.83 13.07
C ARG A 217 -8.65 22.89 11.73
N HIS A 218 -9.17 21.76 11.29
CA HIS A 218 -9.91 21.60 10.05
C HIS A 218 -11.24 20.87 10.30
N PRO A 219 -12.27 21.54 10.86
CA PRO A 219 -13.52 20.90 11.32
C PRO A 219 -14.26 20.11 10.24
N GLU A 220 -14.22 20.58 8.98
CA GLU A 220 -14.86 19.89 7.86
C GLU A 220 -14.19 18.56 7.56
N TRP A 221 -12.84 18.52 7.55
CA TRP A 221 -12.09 17.28 7.41
C TRP A 221 -12.25 16.36 8.62
N GLU A 222 -12.27 16.91 9.84
CA GLU A 222 -12.54 16.13 11.05
C GLU A 222 -13.91 15.43 10.96
N GLN A 223 -14.96 16.13 10.50
CA GLN A 223 -16.28 15.55 10.32
C GLN A 223 -16.28 14.46 9.25
N LYS A 224 -15.62 14.68 8.10
CA LYS A 224 -15.49 13.67 7.05
C LYS A 224 -14.80 12.42 7.55
N MET A 225 -13.68 12.56 8.28
CA MET A 225 -12.93 11.41 8.81
C MET A 225 -13.71 10.66 9.88
N LYS A 226 -14.47 11.35 10.72
CA LYS A 226 -15.35 10.70 11.69
C LYS A 226 -16.42 9.87 10.98
N ASN A 227 -17.06 10.42 9.96
CA ASN A 227 -18.06 9.70 9.16
C ASN A 227 -17.43 8.45 8.49
N MET A 228 -16.25 8.58 7.91
CA MET A 228 -15.54 7.46 7.30
C MET A 228 -15.18 6.36 8.32
N LEU A 229 -14.76 6.73 9.51
CA LEU A 229 -14.49 5.76 10.58
C LEU A 229 -15.78 5.06 11.04
N ASP A 230 -16.90 5.78 11.14
CA ASP A 230 -18.19 5.18 11.47
C ASP A 230 -18.67 4.24 10.34
N ILE A 231 -18.39 4.55 9.07
CA ILE A 231 -18.61 3.65 7.93
C ILE A 231 -17.76 2.38 8.07
N LEU A 232 -16.49 2.50 8.45
CA LEU A 232 -15.64 1.31 8.69
C LEU A 232 -16.23 0.42 9.78
N LEU A 233 -16.81 0.99 10.85
CA LEU A 233 -17.50 0.19 11.86
C LEU A 233 -18.68 -0.61 11.31
N GLN A 234 -19.43 -0.03 10.36
CA GLN A 234 -20.58 -0.68 9.73
C GLN A 234 -20.17 -1.79 8.76
N LEU A 235 -19.02 -1.64 8.10
CA LEU A 235 -18.49 -2.65 7.17
C LEU A 235 -17.83 -3.84 7.86
N GLN A 236 -17.48 -3.71 9.14
CA GLN A 236 -16.83 -4.79 9.87
C GLN A 236 -17.79 -5.94 10.18
N HIS A 237 -17.40 -7.16 9.80
CA HIS A 237 -18.11 -8.37 10.15
C HIS A 237 -17.98 -8.72 11.64
N GLU A 238 -18.84 -9.59 12.14
CA GLU A 238 -18.85 -10.02 13.54
C GLU A 238 -17.53 -10.70 13.96
N ASP A 239 -16.90 -11.42 13.03
CA ASP A 239 -15.61 -12.08 13.25
C ASP A 239 -14.41 -11.13 13.25
N GLY A 240 -14.62 -9.85 12.94
CA GLY A 240 -13.58 -8.81 12.89
C GLY A 240 -12.97 -8.57 11.51
N SER A 241 -13.36 -9.38 10.50
CA SER A 241 -12.93 -9.17 9.11
C SER A 241 -13.66 -8.00 8.44
N PHE A 242 -13.16 -7.64 7.27
CA PHE A 242 -13.79 -6.65 6.39
C PHE A 242 -13.99 -7.22 4.99
N PRO A 243 -15.07 -6.82 4.29
CA PRO A 243 -15.21 -7.15 2.88
C PRO A 243 -14.08 -6.48 2.09
N ARG A 244 -13.59 -7.15 1.07
CA ARG A 244 -12.54 -6.58 0.21
C ARG A 244 -13.08 -5.48 -0.68
N LYS A 245 -14.30 -5.68 -1.25
CA LYS A 245 -14.95 -4.72 -2.17
C LYS A 245 -16.44 -4.61 -1.91
N PHE A 246 -16.97 -3.41 -2.11
CA PHE A 246 -18.38 -3.07 -1.86
C PHE A 246 -18.80 -1.85 -2.69
N HIS A 247 -20.11 -1.61 -2.78
CA HIS A 247 -20.72 -0.43 -3.41
C HIS A 247 -21.12 0.63 -2.40
N ASP A 248 -21.55 1.82 -2.88
CA ASP A 248 -22.06 2.94 -2.07
C ASP A 248 -23.23 2.56 -1.14
N ASP A 249 -24.04 1.59 -1.53
CA ASP A 249 -25.16 1.06 -0.75
C ASP A 249 -24.77 -0.08 0.20
N PHE A 250 -23.46 -0.30 0.41
CA PHE A 250 -22.89 -1.40 1.21
C PHE A 250 -23.09 -2.78 0.63
N THR A 251 -23.62 -2.93 -0.57
CA THR A 251 -23.67 -4.23 -1.24
C THR A 251 -22.26 -4.79 -1.45
N ILE A 252 -22.00 -5.98 -0.93
CA ILE A 252 -20.68 -6.60 -0.98
C ILE A 252 -20.46 -7.22 -2.36
N VAL A 253 -19.35 -6.85 -3.00
CA VAL A 253 -18.88 -7.36 -4.30
C VAL A 253 -17.89 -8.51 -4.11
N ASP A 254 -17.02 -8.40 -3.11
CA ASP A 254 -15.98 -9.38 -2.81
C ASP A 254 -15.80 -9.47 -1.29
N ASN A 255 -16.12 -10.62 -0.75
CA ASN A 255 -16.08 -10.86 0.70
C ASN A 255 -14.79 -11.57 1.14
N SER A 256 -13.79 -11.69 0.28
CA SER A 256 -12.50 -12.21 0.69
C SER A 256 -11.83 -11.30 1.72
N GLY A 257 -11.40 -11.85 2.85
CA GLY A 257 -10.88 -11.08 4.00
C GLY A 257 -9.47 -10.54 3.83
N GLY A 258 -8.82 -10.76 2.68
CA GLY A 258 -7.38 -10.49 2.48
C GLY A 258 -6.95 -9.02 2.62
N SER A 259 -7.87 -8.07 2.52
CA SER A 259 -7.58 -6.63 2.74
C SER A 259 -7.91 -6.13 4.16
N THR A 260 -8.39 -7.00 5.03
CA THR A 260 -8.75 -6.70 6.44
C THR A 260 -7.64 -5.95 7.21
N PRO A 261 -6.35 -6.28 7.07
CA PRO A 261 -5.28 -5.59 7.81
C PRO A 261 -5.24 -4.08 7.59
N SER A 262 -5.67 -3.62 6.42
CA SER A 262 -5.60 -2.19 6.05
C SER A 262 -6.47 -1.28 6.93
N ALA A 263 -7.56 -1.78 7.49
CA ALA A 263 -8.46 -1.01 8.36
C ALA A 263 -7.93 -0.82 9.79
N THR A 264 -6.98 -1.63 10.23
CA THR A 264 -6.50 -1.63 11.62
C THR A 264 -5.90 -0.29 12.01
N LEU A 265 -4.97 0.23 11.21
CA LEU A 265 -4.23 1.44 11.53
C LEU A 265 -5.11 2.70 11.53
N PRO A 266 -5.97 2.95 10.53
CA PRO A 266 -6.93 4.05 10.57
C PRO A 266 -7.84 4.02 11.80
N LEU A 267 -8.31 2.85 12.22
CA LEU A 267 -9.15 2.70 13.42
C LEU A 267 -8.39 3.07 14.70
N ILE A 268 -7.13 2.63 14.83
CA ILE A 268 -6.27 3.00 15.96
C ILE A 268 -6.00 4.51 15.97
N MET A 269 -5.72 5.10 14.83
CA MET A 269 -5.50 6.54 14.69
C MET A 269 -6.78 7.33 14.98
N GLY A 270 -7.92 6.86 14.51
CA GLY A 270 -9.23 7.42 14.80
C GLY A 270 -9.51 7.43 16.32
N TYR A 271 -9.22 6.32 17.02
CA TYR A 271 -9.30 6.29 18.48
C TYR A 271 -8.34 7.32 19.12
N LYS A 272 -7.11 7.38 18.69
CA LYS A 272 -6.13 8.34 19.23
C LYS A 272 -6.58 9.79 19.00
N TYR A 273 -7.18 10.07 17.86
CA TYR A 273 -7.60 11.41 17.49
C TYR A 273 -8.92 11.83 18.17
N PHE A 274 -9.98 11.04 18.02
CA PHE A 274 -11.34 11.35 18.49
C PHE A 274 -11.65 10.84 19.89
N LYS A 275 -10.80 9.97 20.48
CA LYS A 275 -11.00 9.32 21.79
C LYS A 275 -12.23 8.40 21.83
N ASP A 276 -12.77 8.01 20.70
CA ASP A 276 -13.92 7.10 20.62
C ASP A 276 -13.47 5.63 20.73
N LYS A 277 -13.87 5.00 21.82
CA LYS A 277 -13.49 3.61 22.15
C LYS A 277 -14.04 2.57 21.16
N ARG A 278 -15.08 2.91 20.38
CA ARG A 278 -15.62 2.00 19.37
C ARG A 278 -14.57 1.66 18.31
N TYR A 279 -13.76 2.64 17.91
CA TYR A 279 -12.68 2.43 16.92
C TYR A 279 -11.58 1.49 17.48
N LEU A 280 -11.21 1.66 18.74
CA LEU A 280 -10.24 0.76 19.37
C LEU A 280 -10.80 -0.67 19.50
N ALA A 281 -12.07 -0.80 19.88
CA ALA A 281 -12.72 -2.12 19.95
C ALA A 281 -12.78 -2.82 18.60
N SER A 282 -13.09 -2.07 17.54
CA SER A 282 -13.07 -2.57 16.16
C SER A 282 -11.65 -3.01 15.75
N ALA A 283 -10.62 -2.20 15.99
CA ALA A 283 -9.23 -2.54 15.70
C ALA A 283 -8.78 -3.82 16.43
N LYS A 284 -9.20 -4.02 17.68
CA LYS A 284 -8.91 -5.24 18.44
C LYS A 284 -9.56 -6.47 17.81
N ARG A 285 -10.85 -6.40 17.41
CA ARG A 285 -11.49 -7.50 16.70
C ARG A 285 -10.78 -7.84 15.40
N THR A 286 -10.31 -6.83 14.67
CA THR A 286 -9.50 -7.04 13.47
C THR A 286 -8.20 -7.77 13.79
N ALA A 287 -7.47 -7.38 14.84
CA ALA A 287 -6.25 -8.05 15.25
C ALA A 287 -6.50 -9.50 15.66
N ASP A 288 -7.57 -9.74 16.42
CA ASP A 288 -7.99 -11.10 16.80
C ASP A 288 -8.30 -11.98 15.58
N TYR A 289 -8.97 -11.43 14.56
CA TYR A 289 -9.24 -12.14 13.31
C TYR A 289 -7.93 -12.47 12.57
N LEU A 290 -7.01 -11.53 12.46
CA LEU A 290 -5.72 -11.74 11.80
C LEU A 290 -4.93 -12.85 12.51
N GLU A 291 -4.85 -12.81 13.82
CA GLU A 291 -4.11 -13.80 14.62
C GLU A 291 -4.73 -15.18 14.54
N LYS A 292 -6.05 -15.28 14.80
CA LYS A 292 -6.75 -16.56 14.94
C LYS A 292 -7.12 -17.22 13.62
N VAL A 293 -7.35 -16.43 12.56
CA VAL A 293 -7.86 -16.94 11.29
C VAL A 293 -6.81 -16.96 10.20
N LEU A 294 -6.09 -15.85 9.98
CA LEU A 294 -5.14 -15.76 8.89
C LEU A 294 -3.77 -16.32 9.28
N ILE A 295 -3.15 -15.80 10.35
CA ILE A 295 -1.80 -16.20 10.74
C ILE A 295 -1.76 -17.66 11.17
N SER A 296 -2.71 -18.11 12.01
CA SER A 296 -2.73 -19.47 12.53
C SER A 296 -2.92 -20.55 11.43
N LYS A 297 -3.62 -20.21 10.35
CA LYS A 297 -3.86 -21.15 9.24
C LYS A 297 -2.80 -21.09 8.16
N ALA A 298 -1.91 -20.09 8.20
CA ALA A 298 -0.95 -19.78 7.13
C ALA A 298 -1.63 -19.69 5.74
N ASP A 299 -2.91 -19.32 5.70
CA ASP A 299 -3.72 -19.20 4.49
C ASP A 299 -3.81 -17.73 4.12
N TYR A 300 -2.82 -17.26 3.38
CA TYR A 300 -2.67 -15.84 3.00
C TYR A 300 -3.22 -15.52 1.62
N PHE A 301 -3.73 -16.52 0.92
CA PHE A 301 -4.22 -16.34 -0.43
C PHE A 301 -5.74 -16.17 -0.44
N SER A 302 -6.13 -14.99 -0.83
CA SER A 302 -7.53 -14.65 -1.09
C SER A 302 -7.74 -14.27 -2.54
#